data_a6d88d54f4aa763685717feee829272b
#
_entry.id   a6d88d54f4aa763685717feee829272b
#
_cell.length_a   1.000
_cell.length_b   1.000
_cell.length_c   1.000
_cell.angle_alpha   90.00
_cell.angle_beta   90.00
_cell.angle_gamma   90.00
#
_symmetry.space_group_name_H-M   'P 1'
#
loop_
_entity.id
_entity.type
_entity.pdbx_description
1 polymer ?
#
loop_
_entity_poly.entity_id
_entity_poly.type
_entity_poly.pdbx_seq_one_letter_code
_entity_poly.pdbx_strand_id
1 'polypeptide(L)'
;MTWINRIRLLAGLLGVFALVAALTLVFNLRQTRAASLSATISADTYVVGAAYGGTVIKQYVKEGDTVDTGQKLFTILSVGLQQDLANGLQIQSSKAYDVDTDKGTLTYKATVAGRVTELQARMGNALANNEPFAKITVLDSQFVDAHYLLTPRDYERVSEGARASIRLPNNRSIDGSVSTIEVATDNGQARTRIRIDSPDLIREDLGDLTKPGTPVVATVQLRDDGPLAGVSDLAFSTLHQIGLG
;
A
#
# COMPACT_ATOMS: atom_id res chain seq x y z
N MET A 1 -45.66 9.27 48.91
CA MET A 1 -45.15 9.34 47.55
C MET A 1 -46.14 8.64 46.65
N THR A 2 -46.83 9.39 45.78
CA THR A 2 -47.84 8.83 44.85
C THR A 2 -47.15 7.95 43.79
N TRP A 3 -47.79 6.90 43.37
CA TRP A 3 -47.27 5.94 42.37
C TRP A 3 -46.78 6.61 41.07
N ILE A 4 -47.42 7.68 40.68
CA ILE A 4 -47.04 8.50 39.51
C ILE A 4 -45.67 9.14 39.68
N ASN A 5 -45.27 9.56 40.88
CA ASN A 5 -43.93 10.14 41.12
C ASN A 5 -42.83 9.07 41.06
N ARG A 6 -43.14 7.82 41.50
CA ARG A 6 -42.19 6.69 41.36
C ARG A 6 -41.96 6.33 39.88
N ILE A 7 -43.02 6.34 39.07
CA ILE A 7 -42.92 6.08 37.63
C ILE A 7 -42.09 7.19 36.93
N ARG A 8 -42.34 8.47 37.24
CA ARG A 8 -41.56 9.60 36.70
C ARG A 8 -40.08 9.52 37.10
N LEU A 9 -39.79 9.13 38.32
CA LEU A 9 -38.42 8.95 38.80
C LEU A 9 -37.73 7.76 38.14
N LEU A 10 -38.42 6.62 37.97
CA LEU A 10 -37.91 5.49 37.21
C LEU A 10 -37.68 5.83 35.71
N ALA A 11 -38.59 6.54 35.09
CA ALA A 11 -38.42 6.98 33.70
C ALA A 11 -37.23 7.96 33.54
N GLY A 12 -37.07 8.87 34.50
CA GLY A 12 -35.91 9.77 34.52
C GLY A 12 -34.58 9.02 34.70
N LEU A 13 -34.54 8.06 35.63
CA LEU A 13 -33.38 7.22 35.87
C LEU A 13 -33.02 6.38 34.64
N LEU A 14 -34.02 5.76 34.00
CA LEU A 14 -33.85 5.02 32.75
C LEU A 14 -33.32 5.93 31.61
N GLY A 15 -33.84 7.16 31.52
CA GLY A 15 -33.36 8.14 30.53
C GLY A 15 -31.89 8.52 30.74
N VAL A 16 -31.49 8.78 32.00
CA VAL A 16 -30.07 9.06 32.34
C VAL A 16 -29.20 7.84 32.05
N PHE A 17 -29.64 6.65 32.40
CA PHE A 17 -28.89 5.42 32.16
C PHE A 17 -28.70 5.17 30.66
N ALA A 18 -29.75 5.37 29.86
CA ALA A 18 -29.69 5.25 28.40
C ALA A 18 -28.73 6.30 27.78
N LEU A 19 -28.76 7.54 28.30
CA LEU A 19 -27.84 8.59 27.85
C LEU A 19 -26.38 8.26 28.19
N VAL A 20 -26.10 7.81 29.40
CA VAL A 20 -24.75 7.40 29.82
C VAL A 20 -24.26 6.21 28.97
N ALA A 21 -25.12 5.21 28.77
CA ALA A 21 -24.79 4.07 27.92
C ALA A 21 -24.47 4.49 26.48
N ALA A 22 -25.27 5.38 25.89
CA ALA A 22 -25.02 5.92 24.55
C ALA A 22 -23.72 6.70 24.47
N LEU A 23 -23.42 7.57 25.44
CA LEU A 23 -22.17 8.33 25.50
C LEU A 23 -20.95 7.40 25.68
N THR A 24 -21.06 6.37 26.51
CA THR A 24 -19.99 5.40 26.72
C THR A 24 -19.74 4.59 25.44
N LEU A 25 -20.79 4.21 24.72
CA LEU A 25 -20.69 3.49 23.46
C LEU A 25 -20.02 4.35 22.38
N VAL A 26 -20.41 5.62 22.21
CA VAL A 26 -19.79 6.55 21.30
C VAL A 26 -18.32 6.81 21.64
N PHE A 27 -18.00 6.92 22.94
CA PHE A 27 -16.64 7.13 23.41
C PHE A 27 -15.77 5.89 23.10
N ASN A 28 -16.27 4.69 23.35
CA ASN A 28 -15.58 3.44 23.05
C ASN A 28 -15.32 3.30 21.53
N LEU A 29 -16.33 3.61 20.70
CA LEU A 29 -16.19 3.60 19.24
C LEU A 29 -15.12 4.53 18.71
N ARG A 30 -14.90 5.66 19.35
CA ARG A 30 -13.83 6.60 18.99
C ARG A 30 -12.45 6.11 19.39
N GLN A 31 -12.34 5.37 20.49
CA GLN A 31 -11.06 4.82 20.97
C GLN A 31 -10.58 3.58 20.21
N THR A 32 -11.47 2.95 19.43
CA THR A 32 -11.11 1.77 18.63
C THR A 32 -10.71 2.10 17.19
N ARG A 33 -10.47 3.36 16.87
CA ARG A 33 -10.11 3.80 15.51
C ARG A 33 -8.88 4.69 15.56
N ALA A 34 -7.88 4.36 14.74
CA ALA A 34 -6.72 5.20 14.50
C ALA A 34 -6.76 5.76 13.09
N ALA A 35 -6.74 7.07 12.94
CA ALA A 35 -6.63 7.73 11.64
C ALA A 35 -5.16 7.94 11.28
N SER A 36 -4.84 7.81 9.99
CA SER A 36 -3.49 8.07 9.50
C SER A 36 -3.13 9.56 9.61
N LEU A 37 -1.86 9.83 9.92
CA LEU A 37 -1.26 11.17 9.82
C LEU A 37 -1.14 11.60 8.36
N SER A 38 -0.70 10.66 7.52
CA SER A 38 -0.67 10.77 6.06
C SER A 38 -0.89 9.40 5.46
N ALA A 39 -1.52 9.33 4.30
CA ALA A 39 -1.63 8.11 3.53
C ALA A 39 -1.68 8.43 2.04
N THR A 40 -1.06 7.56 1.25
CA THR A 40 -0.97 7.70 -0.20
C THR A 40 -1.18 6.35 -0.84
N ILE A 41 -1.87 6.31 -1.97
CA ILE A 41 -1.94 5.11 -2.77
C ILE A 41 -0.58 4.89 -3.43
N SER A 42 -0.03 3.71 -3.28
CA SER A 42 1.22 3.24 -3.86
C SER A 42 0.97 1.99 -4.71
N ALA A 43 1.97 1.55 -5.44
CA ALA A 43 1.94 0.29 -6.17
C ALA A 43 3.31 -0.38 -6.09
N ASP A 44 3.34 -1.69 -6.22
CA ASP A 44 4.59 -2.43 -6.22
C ASP A 44 5.44 -2.03 -7.43
N THR A 45 6.73 -1.77 -7.20
CA THR A 45 7.67 -1.31 -8.22
C THR A 45 8.84 -2.26 -8.34
N TYR A 46 9.18 -2.60 -9.58
CA TYR A 46 10.41 -3.34 -9.90
C TYR A 46 11.45 -2.40 -10.48
N VAL A 47 12.64 -2.48 -9.90
CA VAL A 47 13.80 -1.75 -10.38
C VAL A 47 14.59 -2.66 -11.30
N VAL A 48 14.81 -2.21 -12.55
CA VAL A 48 15.66 -2.89 -13.50
C VAL A 48 17.06 -2.29 -13.41
N GLY A 49 18.03 -3.08 -12.92
CA GLY A 49 19.42 -2.68 -12.75
C GLY A 49 20.33 -3.28 -13.82
N ALA A 50 21.48 -2.65 -14.07
CA ALA A 50 22.47 -3.11 -15.06
C ALA A 50 23.37 -4.21 -14.46
N ALA A 51 23.30 -5.41 -15.00
CA ALA A 51 24.32 -6.44 -14.73
C ALA A 51 25.70 -6.03 -15.31
N TYR A 52 25.67 -5.38 -16.46
CA TYR A 52 26.83 -4.76 -17.12
C TYR A 52 26.51 -3.33 -17.48
N GLY A 53 27.42 -2.41 -17.25
CA GLY A 53 27.36 -1.05 -17.77
C GLY A 53 27.71 -1.01 -19.27
N GLY A 54 27.33 0.07 -19.91
CA GLY A 54 27.62 0.25 -21.33
C GLY A 54 26.81 1.39 -21.94
N THR A 55 26.93 1.56 -23.25
CA THR A 55 26.18 2.58 -23.98
C THR A 55 24.87 2.02 -24.53
N VAL A 56 23.77 2.71 -24.33
CA VAL A 56 22.46 2.36 -24.88
C VAL A 56 22.47 2.58 -26.39
N ILE A 57 22.42 1.50 -27.17
CA ILE A 57 22.44 1.53 -28.65
C ILE A 57 21.05 1.37 -29.26
N LYS A 58 20.08 0.80 -28.51
CA LYS A 58 18.67 0.69 -28.90
C LYS A 58 17.76 0.88 -27.71
N GLN A 59 16.66 1.57 -27.93
CA GLN A 59 15.58 1.77 -26.97
C GLN A 59 14.28 1.31 -27.62
N TYR A 60 13.52 0.40 -26.96
CA TYR A 60 12.29 -0.18 -27.48
C TYR A 60 11.04 0.38 -26.82
N VAL A 61 11.19 0.97 -25.62
CA VAL A 61 10.09 1.50 -24.80
C VAL A 61 10.40 2.92 -24.35
N LYS A 62 9.35 3.67 -24.03
CA LYS A 62 9.41 5.01 -23.45
C LYS A 62 8.81 5.01 -22.05
N GLU A 63 9.09 6.04 -21.29
CA GLU A 63 8.42 6.30 -20.03
C GLU A 63 6.91 6.48 -20.26
N GLY A 64 6.10 5.80 -19.48
CA GLY A 64 4.65 5.74 -19.63
C GLY A 64 4.13 4.53 -20.41
N ASP A 65 4.98 3.82 -21.14
CA ASP A 65 4.56 2.63 -21.90
C ASP A 65 4.21 1.47 -20.95
N THR A 66 3.23 0.67 -21.36
CA THR A 66 2.92 -0.61 -20.71
C THR A 66 3.73 -1.72 -21.37
N VAL A 67 4.32 -2.60 -20.56
CA VAL A 67 5.17 -3.69 -21.01
C VAL A 67 4.69 -5.01 -20.44
N ASP A 68 4.85 -6.07 -21.23
CA ASP A 68 4.61 -7.44 -20.80
C ASP A 68 5.90 -8.12 -20.30
N THR A 69 5.76 -9.17 -19.50
CA THR A 69 6.89 -9.97 -19.04
C THR A 69 7.67 -10.53 -20.26
N GLY A 70 8.99 -10.34 -20.28
CA GLY A 70 9.86 -10.75 -21.38
C GLY A 70 9.96 -9.74 -22.52
N GLN A 71 9.19 -8.65 -22.51
CA GLN A 71 9.28 -7.62 -23.53
C GLN A 71 10.63 -6.89 -23.46
N LYS A 72 11.25 -6.64 -24.63
CA LYS A 72 12.51 -5.93 -24.73
C LYS A 72 12.35 -4.46 -24.35
N LEU A 73 13.25 -3.98 -23.50
CA LEU A 73 13.26 -2.60 -23.01
C LEU A 73 14.30 -1.75 -23.77
N PHE A 74 15.54 -2.20 -23.80
CA PHE A 74 16.65 -1.55 -24.49
C PHE A 74 17.83 -2.53 -24.68
N THR A 75 18.77 -2.16 -25.58
CA THR A 75 20.01 -2.91 -25.81
C THR A 75 21.18 -1.98 -25.52
N ILE A 76 22.16 -2.50 -24.78
CA ILE A 76 23.43 -1.84 -24.53
C ILE A 76 24.58 -2.54 -25.24
N LEU A 77 25.59 -1.75 -25.61
CA LEU A 77 26.92 -2.23 -25.99
C LEU A 77 27.83 -2.11 -24.77
N SER A 78 28.37 -3.22 -24.30
CA SER A 78 29.19 -3.25 -23.08
C SER A 78 30.63 -3.69 -23.37
N VAL A 79 31.58 -2.79 -23.08
CA VAL A 79 33.00 -3.10 -23.19
C VAL A 79 33.40 -4.14 -22.13
N GLY A 80 32.81 -4.07 -20.92
CA GLY A 80 33.06 -5.04 -19.85
C GLY A 80 32.64 -6.46 -20.27
N LEU A 81 31.45 -6.60 -20.87
CA LEU A 81 31.01 -7.88 -21.43
C LEU A 81 31.97 -8.39 -22.49
N GLN A 82 32.41 -7.53 -23.42
CA GLN A 82 33.35 -7.92 -24.48
C GLN A 82 34.69 -8.42 -23.90
N GLN A 83 35.20 -7.77 -22.85
CA GLN A 83 36.41 -8.20 -22.16
C GLN A 83 36.25 -9.55 -21.47
N ASP A 84 35.13 -9.76 -20.78
CA ASP A 84 34.83 -11.04 -20.12
C ASP A 84 34.72 -12.21 -21.12
N LEU A 85 34.04 -11.96 -22.25
CA LEU A 85 33.96 -12.93 -23.36
C LEU A 85 35.32 -13.22 -23.98
N ALA A 86 36.18 -12.19 -24.19
CA ALA A 86 37.55 -12.35 -24.69
C ALA A 86 38.44 -13.15 -23.71
N ASN A 87 38.17 -13.04 -22.40
CA ASN A 87 38.83 -13.83 -21.36
C ASN A 87 38.31 -15.27 -21.23
N GLY A 88 37.35 -15.67 -22.09
CA GLY A 88 36.78 -17.02 -22.13
C GLY A 88 35.65 -17.25 -21.11
N LEU A 89 35.12 -16.23 -20.49
CA LEU A 89 33.95 -16.33 -19.63
C LEU A 89 32.71 -16.63 -20.44
N GLN A 90 31.94 -17.65 -20.03
CA GLN A 90 30.67 -18.01 -20.65
C GLN A 90 29.52 -17.27 -19.90
N ILE A 91 28.97 -16.26 -20.52
CA ILE A 91 27.87 -15.49 -19.95
C ILE A 91 26.56 -15.90 -20.64
N GLN A 92 25.62 -16.40 -19.85
CA GLN A 92 24.34 -16.92 -20.33
C GLN A 92 23.23 -15.87 -20.23
N SER A 93 22.29 -15.92 -21.17
CA SER A 93 21.05 -15.17 -21.12
C SER A 93 20.20 -15.57 -19.88
N SER A 94 19.43 -14.64 -19.36
CA SER A 94 18.57 -14.83 -18.21
C SER A 94 17.12 -14.35 -18.49
N LYS A 95 16.25 -14.43 -17.51
CA LYS A 95 14.92 -13.84 -17.62
C LYS A 95 14.97 -12.32 -17.77
N ALA A 96 16.00 -11.68 -17.23
CA ALA A 96 16.17 -10.22 -17.23
C ALA A 96 16.88 -9.68 -18.47
N TYR A 97 17.71 -10.47 -19.13
CA TYR A 97 18.46 -10.03 -20.33
C TYR A 97 18.84 -11.18 -21.25
N ASP A 98 18.97 -10.84 -22.55
CA ASP A 98 19.58 -11.71 -23.56
C ASP A 98 20.99 -11.20 -23.88
N VAL A 99 21.94 -12.14 -24.02
CA VAL A 99 23.33 -11.86 -24.40
C VAL A 99 23.55 -12.20 -25.86
N ASP A 100 24.07 -11.27 -26.63
CA ASP A 100 24.62 -11.51 -27.98
C ASP A 100 26.15 -11.48 -27.84
N THR A 101 26.75 -12.68 -27.82
CA THR A 101 28.19 -12.86 -27.61
C THR A 101 29.02 -12.38 -28.79
N ASP A 102 28.48 -12.42 -30.02
CA ASP A 102 29.19 -12.01 -31.23
C ASP A 102 29.35 -10.47 -31.29
N LYS A 103 28.34 -9.76 -30.77
CA LYS A 103 28.33 -8.29 -30.77
C LYS A 103 28.73 -7.67 -29.45
N GLY A 104 28.86 -8.47 -28.38
CA GLY A 104 29.12 -7.95 -27.03
C GLY A 104 27.98 -7.04 -26.52
N THR A 105 26.72 -7.38 -26.84
CA THR A 105 25.57 -6.60 -26.45
C THR A 105 24.65 -7.36 -25.52
N LEU A 106 23.98 -6.61 -24.63
CA LEU A 106 22.92 -7.11 -23.76
C LEU A 106 21.60 -6.42 -24.11
N THR A 107 20.55 -7.23 -24.29
CA THR A 107 19.19 -6.75 -24.47
C THR A 107 18.41 -7.02 -23.19
N TYR A 108 18.09 -5.97 -22.43
CA TYR A 108 17.32 -6.04 -21.19
C TYR A 108 15.85 -6.21 -21.49
N LYS A 109 15.18 -7.03 -20.66
CA LYS A 109 13.76 -7.39 -20.79
C LYS A 109 13.03 -7.04 -19.50
N ALA A 110 11.74 -6.76 -19.59
CA ALA A 110 10.87 -6.63 -18.43
C ALA A 110 10.72 -7.99 -17.75
N THR A 111 10.97 -8.05 -16.45
CA THR A 111 10.81 -9.27 -15.65
C THR A 111 9.40 -9.45 -15.13
N VAL A 112 8.61 -8.36 -15.13
CA VAL A 112 7.20 -8.31 -14.75
C VAL A 112 6.41 -7.48 -15.75
N ALA A 113 5.12 -7.75 -15.86
CA ALA A 113 4.21 -6.88 -16.60
C ALA A 113 3.90 -5.61 -15.79
N GLY A 114 3.86 -4.45 -16.45
CA GLY A 114 3.63 -3.20 -15.75
C GLY A 114 3.80 -1.98 -16.64
N ARG A 115 3.79 -0.80 -16.00
CA ARG A 115 4.02 0.49 -16.67
C ARG A 115 5.43 0.99 -16.34
N VAL A 116 6.17 1.40 -17.35
CA VAL A 116 7.48 2.05 -17.18
C VAL A 116 7.27 3.45 -16.59
N THR A 117 7.71 3.66 -15.34
CA THR A 117 7.50 4.95 -14.63
C THR A 117 8.76 5.83 -14.61
N GLU A 118 9.92 5.22 -14.67
CA GLU A 118 11.20 5.94 -14.80
C GLU A 118 12.07 5.21 -15.82
N LEU A 119 12.70 5.95 -16.74
CA LEU A 119 13.60 5.39 -17.72
C LEU A 119 14.83 6.29 -17.89
N GLN A 120 15.96 5.88 -17.32
CA GLN A 120 17.26 6.54 -17.49
C GLN A 120 18.00 6.00 -18.73
N ALA A 121 17.68 4.79 -19.17
CA ALA A 121 18.25 4.13 -20.34
C ALA A 121 17.75 4.76 -21.66
N ARG A 122 18.18 5.96 -21.95
CA ARG A 122 17.90 6.64 -23.23
C ARG A 122 18.98 6.34 -24.25
N MET A 123 18.60 6.27 -25.54
CA MET A 123 19.56 6.01 -26.61
C MET A 123 20.72 7.01 -26.57
N GLY A 124 21.97 6.49 -26.62
CA GLY A 124 23.20 7.25 -26.50
C GLY A 124 23.70 7.47 -25.07
N ASN A 125 22.90 7.22 -24.02
CA ASN A 125 23.37 7.37 -22.64
C ASN A 125 24.33 6.22 -22.28
N ALA A 126 25.33 6.55 -21.46
CA ALA A 126 26.15 5.56 -20.77
C ALA A 126 25.50 5.20 -19.43
N LEU A 127 25.47 3.89 -19.14
CA LEU A 127 24.95 3.33 -17.89
C LEU A 127 26.10 2.70 -17.13
N ALA A 128 26.15 2.94 -15.82
CA ALA A 128 27.15 2.29 -14.95
C ALA A 128 26.70 0.88 -14.53
N ASN A 129 27.66 0.05 -14.12
CA ASN A 129 27.36 -1.25 -13.51
C ASN A 129 26.53 -1.07 -12.24
N ASN A 130 25.52 -1.94 -12.03
CA ASN A 130 24.65 -1.95 -10.87
C ASN A 130 23.81 -0.67 -10.66
N GLU A 131 23.76 0.22 -11.63
CA GLU A 131 22.91 1.41 -11.58
C GLU A 131 21.47 1.04 -11.98
N PRO A 132 20.45 1.52 -11.24
CA PRO A 132 19.05 1.39 -11.64
C PRO A 132 18.81 2.27 -12.86
N PHE A 133 18.24 1.74 -13.93
CA PHE A 133 18.01 2.50 -15.17
C PHE A 133 16.56 2.47 -15.65
N ALA A 134 15.73 1.63 -15.07
CA ALA A 134 14.29 1.66 -15.32
C ALA A 134 13.54 1.23 -14.06
N LYS A 135 12.36 1.79 -13.87
CA LYS A 135 11.37 1.32 -12.89
C LYS A 135 10.11 0.90 -13.63
N ILE A 136 9.57 -0.24 -13.24
CA ILE A 136 8.31 -0.77 -13.75
C ILE A 136 7.35 -0.87 -12.57
N THR A 137 6.27 -0.11 -12.62
CA THR A 137 5.17 -0.22 -11.66
C THR A 137 4.25 -1.34 -12.12
N VAL A 138 4.06 -2.33 -11.26
CA VAL A 138 3.23 -3.50 -11.54
C VAL A 138 1.77 -3.06 -11.67
N LEU A 139 1.08 -3.54 -12.71
CA LEU A 139 -0.35 -3.30 -12.85
C LEU A 139 -1.12 -4.02 -11.76
N ASP A 140 -2.23 -3.43 -11.34
CA ASP A 140 -3.17 -3.99 -10.36
C ASP A 140 -2.55 -4.40 -9.01
N SER A 141 -1.45 -3.73 -8.63
CA SER A 141 -0.72 -3.93 -7.38
C SER A 141 -0.88 -2.77 -6.39
N GLN A 142 -1.96 -1.98 -6.56
CA GLN A 142 -2.21 -0.81 -5.72
C GLN A 142 -2.49 -1.21 -4.27
N PHE A 143 -1.86 -0.46 -3.36
CA PHE A 143 -2.09 -0.55 -1.91
C PHE A 143 -2.02 0.86 -1.31
N VAL A 144 -2.51 1.02 -0.09
CA VAL A 144 -2.36 2.26 0.65
C VAL A 144 -1.15 2.16 1.57
N ASP A 145 -0.21 3.08 1.40
CA ASP A 145 0.91 3.31 2.30
C ASP A 145 0.53 4.40 3.30
N ALA A 146 0.23 4.00 4.53
CA ALA A 146 -0.32 4.88 5.55
C ALA A 146 0.63 5.02 6.74
N HIS A 147 0.88 6.25 7.16
CA HIS A 147 1.73 6.59 8.28
C HIS A 147 0.87 6.99 9.49
N TYR A 148 1.13 6.38 10.62
CA TYR A 148 0.44 6.62 11.88
C TYR A 148 1.42 7.06 12.96
N LEU A 149 0.92 7.87 13.87
CA LEU A 149 1.60 8.19 15.12
C LEU A 149 0.77 7.57 16.25
N LEU A 150 1.17 6.39 16.68
CA LEU A 150 0.43 5.60 17.66
C LEU A 150 1.07 5.75 19.04
N THR A 151 0.23 5.74 20.08
CA THR A 151 0.75 5.51 21.44
C THR A 151 1.20 4.05 21.57
N PRO A 152 2.10 3.71 22.50
CA PRO A 152 2.49 2.31 22.73
C PRO A 152 1.29 1.37 22.94
N ARG A 153 0.26 1.85 23.63
CA ARG A 153 -0.98 1.12 23.87
C ARG A 153 -1.78 0.89 22.57
N ASP A 154 -1.88 1.90 21.70
CA ASP A 154 -2.64 1.77 20.44
C ASP A 154 -1.89 0.87 19.47
N TYR A 155 -0.55 0.92 19.48
CA TYR A 155 0.29 0.04 18.67
C TYR A 155 0.06 -1.46 19.02
N GLU A 156 -0.04 -1.80 20.30
CA GLU A 156 -0.34 -3.17 20.75
C GLU A 156 -1.69 -3.69 20.24
N ARG A 157 -2.62 -2.78 19.94
CA ARG A 157 -3.99 -3.08 19.50
C ARG A 157 -4.14 -3.15 17.98
N VAL A 158 -3.12 -2.76 17.21
CA VAL A 158 -3.10 -2.94 15.75
C VAL A 158 -2.64 -4.36 15.44
N SER A 159 -3.33 -5.04 14.54
CA SER A 159 -2.95 -6.38 14.09
C SER A 159 -3.02 -6.50 12.57
N GLU A 160 -2.21 -7.38 12.02
CA GLU A 160 -2.38 -7.80 10.63
C GLU A 160 -3.77 -8.41 10.43
N GLY A 161 -4.38 -8.15 9.28
CA GLY A 161 -5.76 -8.51 9.01
C GLY A 161 -6.81 -7.56 9.61
N ALA A 162 -6.42 -6.56 10.40
CA ALA A 162 -7.35 -5.57 10.94
C ALA A 162 -8.08 -4.83 9.80
N ARG A 163 -9.36 -4.56 10.00
CA ARG A 163 -10.15 -3.78 9.03
C ARG A 163 -9.65 -2.35 8.95
N ALA A 164 -9.62 -1.83 7.75
CA ALA A 164 -9.29 -0.44 7.48
C ALA A 164 -10.33 0.18 6.56
N SER A 165 -10.65 1.44 6.78
CA SER A 165 -11.47 2.23 5.87
C SER A 165 -10.59 3.28 5.20
N ILE A 166 -10.59 3.33 3.88
CA ILE A 166 -9.81 4.24 3.05
C ILE A 166 -10.77 5.26 2.47
N ARG A 167 -10.60 6.51 2.83
CA ARG A 167 -11.40 7.61 2.28
C ARG A 167 -10.63 8.29 1.15
N LEU A 168 -11.21 8.21 -0.05
CA LEU A 168 -10.70 8.81 -1.28
C LEU A 168 -10.97 10.33 -1.32
N PRO A 169 -10.31 11.10 -2.23
CA PRO A 169 -10.48 12.54 -2.36
C PRO A 169 -11.92 12.99 -2.67
N ASN A 170 -12.73 12.12 -3.27
CA ASN A 170 -14.15 12.39 -3.54
C ASN A 170 -15.09 12.07 -2.36
N ASN A 171 -14.54 11.85 -1.16
CA ASN A 171 -15.24 11.43 0.06
C ASN A 171 -15.90 10.02 0.00
N ARG A 172 -15.70 9.25 -1.05
CA ARG A 172 -16.09 7.83 -1.03
C ARG A 172 -15.14 7.07 -0.11
N SER A 173 -15.69 6.15 0.67
CA SER A 173 -14.91 5.21 1.48
C SER A 173 -14.94 3.85 0.82
N ILE A 174 -13.79 3.19 0.82
CA ILE A 174 -13.62 1.80 0.42
C ILE A 174 -13.02 1.01 1.58
N ASP A 175 -13.32 -0.27 1.64
CA ASP A 175 -12.83 -1.15 2.69
C ASP A 175 -11.48 -1.75 2.29
N GLY A 176 -10.65 -2.00 3.30
CA GLY A 176 -9.35 -2.64 3.14
C GLY A 176 -8.97 -3.41 4.39
N SER A 177 -7.85 -4.09 4.33
CA SER A 177 -7.26 -4.83 5.44
C SER A 177 -5.78 -4.52 5.58
N VAL A 178 -5.31 -4.48 6.82
CA VAL A 178 -3.88 -4.31 7.14
C VAL A 178 -3.12 -5.55 6.68
N SER A 179 -2.11 -5.38 5.82
CA SER A 179 -1.27 -6.50 5.37
C SER A 179 0.08 -6.53 6.05
N THR A 180 0.70 -5.37 6.27
CA THR A 180 2.04 -5.30 6.89
C THR A 180 2.13 -4.10 7.81
N ILE A 181 2.79 -4.28 8.95
CA ILE A 181 3.01 -3.25 9.96
C ILE A 181 4.52 -3.11 10.18
N GLU A 182 5.08 -1.96 9.86
CA GLU A 182 6.46 -1.58 10.13
C GLU A 182 6.48 -0.48 11.19
N VAL A 183 7.34 -0.61 12.21
CA VAL A 183 7.40 0.39 13.27
C VAL A 183 8.82 0.89 13.47
N ALA A 184 8.92 2.21 13.64
CA ALA A 184 10.12 2.88 14.15
C ALA A 184 9.72 3.72 15.36
N THR A 185 10.48 3.62 16.46
CA THR A 185 10.21 4.43 17.64
C THR A 185 10.93 5.78 17.52
N ASP A 186 10.17 6.86 17.69
CA ASP A 186 10.68 8.23 17.68
C ASP A 186 10.06 9.00 18.86
N ASN A 187 10.90 9.55 19.75
CA ASN A 187 10.49 10.34 20.91
C ASN A 187 9.42 9.69 21.81
N GLY A 188 9.50 8.37 22.01
CA GLY A 188 8.53 7.62 22.83
C GLY A 188 7.17 7.36 22.15
N GLN A 189 7.02 7.74 20.89
CA GLN A 189 5.85 7.42 20.07
C GLN A 189 6.25 6.43 18.97
N ALA A 190 5.35 5.51 18.65
CA ALA A 190 5.54 4.58 17.56
C ALA A 190 5.13 5.25 16.24
N ARG A 191 6.12 5.61 15.41
CA ARG A 191 5.87 5.91 13.99
C ARG A 191 5.65 4.60 13.27
N THR A 192 4.42 4.34 12.93
CA THR A 192 4.02 3.09 12.31
C THR A 192 3.66 3.35 10.87
N ARG A 193 4.29 2.60 9.97
CA ARG A 193 3.93 2.52 8.57
C ARG A 193 3.09 1.27 8.37
N ILE A 194 1.90 1.42 7.82
CA ILE A 194 0.96 0.33 7.62
C ILE A 194 0.62 0.24 6.13
N ARG A 195 0.87 -0.93 5.55
CA ARG A 195 0.37 -1.29 4.23
C ARG A 195 -1.05 -1.81 4.38
N ILE A 196 -1.97 -1.22 3.62
CA ILE A 196 -3.38 -1.62 3.59
C ILE A 196 -3.72 -2.04 2.17
N ASP A 197 -4.12 -3.29 2.01
CA ASP A 197 -4.56 -3.84 0.75
C ASP A 197 -6.08 -3.76 0.64
N SER A 198 -6.58 -3.43 -0.55
CA SER A 198 -8.01 -3.39 -0.84
C SER A 198 -8.27 -3.79 -2.29
N PRO A 199 -9.17 -4.76 -2.54
CA PRO A 199 -9.56 -5.14 -3.89
C PRO A 199 -10.28 -4.02 -4.64
N ASP A 200 -10.84 -3.04 -3.93
CA ASP A 200 -11.52 -1.91 -4.54
C ASP A 200 -10.56 -0.90 -5.19
N LEU A 201 -9.25 -0.92 -4.84
CA LEU A 201 -8.26 -0.01 -5.43
C LEU A 201 -8.03 -0.25 -6.93
N ILE A 202 -8.31 -1.46 -7.42
CA ILE A 202 -8.14 -1.84 -8.83
C ILE A 202 -9.43 -1.71 -9.65
N ARG A 203 -10.52 -1.19 -9.06
CA ARG A 203 -11.79 -1.04 -9.75
C ARG A 203 -11.76 0.08 -10.78
N GLU A 204 -12.22 -0.21 -11.99
CA GLU A 204 -12.26 0.73 -13.11
C GLU A 204 -13.14 1.96 -12.84
N ASP A 205 -14.22 1.82 -12.03
CA ASP A 205 -15.14 2.92 -11.72
C ASP A 205 -14.53 4.02 -10.84
N LEU A 206 -13.38 3.76 -10.20
CA LEU A 206 -12.64 4.72 -9.41
C LEU A 206 -11.57 5.46 -10.21
N GLY A 207 -11.11 4.91 -11.33
CA GLY A 207 -10.25 5.54 -12.32
C GLY A 207 -9.04 6.26 -11.73
N ASP A 208 -8.96 7.57 -11.94
CA ASP A 208 -7.82 8.39 -11.50
C ASP A 208 -7.70 8.53 -9.97
N LEU A 209 -8.77 8.23 -9.23
CA LEU A 209 -8.79 8.36 -7.78
C LEU A 209 -7.96 7.29 -7.06
N THR A 210 -7.63 6.20 -7.76
CA THR A 210 -6.81 5.09 -7.22
C THR A 210 -5.43 4.99 -7.86
N LYS A 211 -5.00 5.99 -8.62
CA LYS A 211 -3.65 6.04 -9.19
C LYS A 211 -2.59 6.18 -8.10
N PRO A 212 -1.43 5.54 -8.26
CA PRO A 212 -0.28 5.79 -7.38
C PRO A 212 0.05 7.28 -7.27
N GLY A 213 0.31 7.75 -6.05
CA GLY A 213 0.51 9.17 -5.72
C GLY A 213 -0.76 9.88 -5.22
N THR A 214 -1.95 9.29 -5.33
CA THR A 214 -3.18 9.91 -4.84
C THR A 214 -3.21 9.95 -3.31
N PRO A 215 -3.38 11.13 -2.68
CA PRO A 215 -3.50 11.24 -1.24
C PRO A 215 -4.87 10.73 -0.76
N VAL A 216 -4.87 9.98 0.33
CA VAL A 216 -6.07 9.39 0.93
C VAL A 216 -6.02 9.54 2.45
N VAL A 217 -7.11 9.22 3.14
CA VAL A 217 -7.13 9.08 4.60
C VAL A 217 -7.46 7.64 4.94
N ALA A 218 -6.55 6.98 5.63
CA ALA A 218 -6.75 5.61 6.09
C ALA A 218 -7.09 5.59 7.58
N THR A 219 -8.14 4.87 7.95
CA THR A 219 -8.54 4.67 9.34
C THR A 219 -8.52 3.17 9.63
N VAL A 220 -7.63 2.75 10.53
CA VAL A 220 -7.51 1.35 10.96
C VAL A 220 -8.35 1.11 12.21
N GLN A 221 -9.02 -0.02 12.26
CA GLN A 221 -9.76 -0.47 13.43
C GLN A 221 -8.80 -1.17 14.39
N LEU A 222 -8.71 -0.66 15.61
CA LEU A 222 -7.93 -1.24 16.69
C LEU A 222 -8.74 -2.33 17.40
N ARG A 223 -8.05 -3.34 17.94
CA ARG A 223 -8.68 -4.35 18.79
C ARG A 223 -9.33 -3.67 20.01
N ASP A 224 -10.55 -4.04 20.31
CA ASP A 224 -11.25 -3.54 21.49
C ASP A 224 -10.81 -4.33 22.74
N ASP A 225 -10.04 -3.71 23.61
CA ASP A 225 -9.59 -4.25 24.90
C ASP A 225 -10.37 -3.65 26.09
N GLY A 226 -11.46 -2.93 25.81
CA GLY A 226 -12.27 -2.27 26.83
C GLY A 226 -13.13 -3.24 27.63
N PRO A 227 -13.55 -2.87 28.85
CA PRO A 227 -14.44 -3.71 29.69
C PRO A 227 -15.82 -3.94 29.07
N LEU A 228 -16.14 -3.25 27.97
CA LEU A 228 -17.38 -3.38 27.20
C LEU A 228 -17.17 -4.03 25.83
N ALA A 229 -16.00 -4.62 25.55
CA ALA A 229 -15.66 -5.23 24.26
C ALA A 229 -16.72 -6.24 23.78
N GLY A 230 -17.23 -7.10 24.69
CA GLY A 230 -18.27 -8.07 24.36
C GLY A 230 -19.66 -7.48 24.11
N VAL A 231 -19.93 -6.27 24.61
CA VAL A 231 -21.24 -5.59 24.41
C VAL A 231 -21.23 -4.79 23.11
N SER A 232 -20.08 -4.22 22.72
CA SER A 232 -19.93 -3.52 21.45
C SER A 232 -20.07 -4.47 20.25
N ASP A 233 -19.53 -5.67 20.32
CA ASP A 233 -19.64 -6.69 19.27
C ASP A 233 -21.08 -7.17 19.07
N LEU A 234 -21.85 -7.34 20.15
CA LEU A 234 -23.27 -7.66 20.09
C LEU A 234 -24.10 -6.52 19.49
N ALA A 235 -23.80 -5.27 19.83
CA ALA A 235 -24.50 -4.10 19.29
C ALA A 235 -24.21 -3.93 17.78
N PHE A 236 -22.97 -4.16 17.32
CA PHE A 236 -22.63 -4.10 15.91
C PHE A 236 -23.29 -5.20 15.09
N SER A 237 -23.32 -6.44 15.59
CA SER A 237 -23.97 -7.55 14.90
C SER A 237 -25.47 -7.33 14.72
N THR A 238 -26.13 -6.72 15.72
CA THR A 238 -27.56 -6.38 15.64
C THR A 238 -27.84 -5.19 14.74
N LEU A 239 -27.00 -4.14 14.72
CA LEU A 239 -27.15 -2.99 13.82
C LEU A 239 -26.94 -3.37 12.36
N HIS A 240 -25.99 -4.25 12.08
CA HIS A 240 -25.75 -4.77 10.73
C HIS A 240 -26.91 -5.66 10.21
N GLN A 241 -27.57 -6.42 11.11
CA GLN A 241 -28.77 -7.21 10.78
C GLN A 241 -30.01 -6.33 10.46
N ILE A 242 -30.05 -5.11 11.00
CA ILE A 242 -31.19 -4.18 10.81
C ILE A 242 -30.94 -3.19 9.64
N GLY A 243 -29.78 -3.27 8.96
CA GLY A 243 -29.49 -2.45 7.78
C GLY A 243 -29.15 -0.98 8.08
N LEU A 244 -28.68 -0.67 9.29
CA LEU A 244 -28.28 0.66 9.75
C LEU A 244 -26.74 0.77 9.97
N GLY A 245 -25.96 0.11 9.14
CA GLY A 245 -24.50 0.13 9.19
C GLY A 245 -23.87 0.61 7.90
#